data_2758a9451d42e88e378afba457733009
#
_entry.id   2758a9451d42e88e378afba457733009
#
_cell.length_a   1.000
_cell.length_b   1.000
_cell.length_c   1.000
_cell.angle_alpha   90.00
_cell.angle_beta   90.00
_cell.angle_gamma   90.00
#
_symmetry.space_group_name_H-M   'P 1'
#
loop_
_entity.id
_entity.type
_entity.pdbx_description
1 polymer ?
#
loop_
_entity_poly.entity_id
_entity_poly.type
_entity_poly.pdbx_seq_one_letter_code
_entity_poly.pdbx_strand_id
1 'polypeptide(L)'
;MKFNLNSTPGRAIAWLYAMLLEHNFTNLIRFNFHRISDEAFRSSQPTMWQLRRIVKKHGIKTILNLKGANPGSAYWAFEREQCEKLGVTLVNVSIYSRSVPDAERIRQAKNVFESVEYPIWMHCKAGADRAGIYATLYQYFRKKIPIAEAGQLKLWPFGHIRHSSAGKFDHYLELYQAYQKDHPEVGLLEWAENVADRDKIDREYQSGGLASFINDYLLRRE
;
A
#
# COMPACT_ATOMS: atom_id res chain seq x y z
N MET A 1 -3.88 19.82 -11.86
CA MET A 1 -2.78 20.57 -12.53
C MET A 1 -1.98 19.56 -13.36
N LYS A 2 -1.66 19.81 -14.63
CA LYS A 2 -0.78 18.93 -15.40
C LYS A 2 0.64 19.51 -15.34
N PHE A 3 1.59 18.73 -14.85
CA PHE A 3 3.00 19.16 -14.77
C PHE A 3 3.70 18.94 -16.11
N ASN A 4 4.38 20.00 -16.60
CA ASN A 4 5.20 19.89 -17.80
C ASN A 4 6.61 19.36 -17.42
N LEU A 5 6.82 18.06 -17.59
CA LEU A 5 8.10 17.44 -17.33
C LEU A 5 9.11 17.51 -18.48
N ASN A 6 8.71 18.10 -19.64
CA ASN A 6 9.56 18.20 -20.82
C ASN A 6 10.51 19.42 -20.78
N SER A 7 10.31 20.35 -19.85
CA SER A 7 11.17 21.53 -19.69
C SER A 7 11.86 21.53 -18.33
N THR A 8 13.10 22.03 -18.28
CA THR A 8 13.86 22.14 -17.03
C THR A 8 13.16 22.97 -15.96
N PRO A 9 12.57 24.14 -16.26
CA PRO A 9 11.81 24.89 -15.26
C PRO A 9 10.57 24.14 -14.78
N GLY A 10 9.83 23.49 -15.69
CA GLY A 10 8.64 22.69 -15.34
C GLY A 10 8.99 21.51 -14.42
N ARG A 11 10.10 20.84 -14.67
CA ARG A 11 10.60 19.76 -13.79
C ARG A 11 10.97 20.27 -12.41
N ALA A 12 11.66 21.44 -12.32
CA ALA A 12 12.03 22.04 -11.03
C ALA A 12 10.77 22.41 -10.21
N ILE A 13 9.78 23.02 -10.83
CA ILE A 13 8.49 23.35 -10.19
C ILE A 13 7.79 22.07 -9.73
N ALA A 14 7.68 21.06 -10.58
CA ALA A 14 7.07 19.79 -10.23
C ALA A 14 7.82 19.10 -9.07
N TRP A 15 9.14 19.14 -9.06
CA TRP A 15 9.96 18.58 -7.98
C TRP A 15 9.71 19.30 -6.66
N LEU A 16 9.73 20.65 -6.66
CA LEU A 16 9.42 21.44 -5.47
C LEU A 16 8.01 21.15 -4.96
N TYR A 17 7.02 21.07 -5.86
CA TYR A 17 5.66 20.70 -5.51
C TYR A 17 5.60 19.30 -4.85
N ALA A 18 6.23 18.30 -5.46
CA ALA A 18 6.29 16.96 -4.90
C ALA A 18 6.94 16.92 -3.52
N MET A 19 8.04 17.67 -3.32
CA MET A 19 8.75 17.69 -2.04
C MET A 19 7.97 18.42 -0.95
N LEU A 20 7.43 19.60 -1.24
CA LEU A 20 6.85 20.49 -0.22
C LEU A 20 5.35 20.24 -0.02
N LEU A 21 4.56 20.21 -1.10
CA LEU A 21 3.10 20.13 -1.02
C LEU A 21 2.59 18.68 -0.94
N GLU A 22 3.27 17.73 -1.59
CA GLU A 22 2.96 16.30 -1.43
C GLU A 22 3.74 15.65 -0.26
N HIS A 23 4.50 16.47 0.49
CA HIS A 23 5.26 16.08 1.70
C HIS A 23 6.22 14.89 1.50
N ASN A 24 6.81 14.75 0.31
CA ASN A 24 7.73 13.64 0.06
C ASN A 24 9.09 13.77 0.74
N PHE A 25 9.42 14.95 1.29
CA PHE A 25 10.64 15.15 2.06
C PHE A 25 10.70 14.24 3.29
N THR A 26 9.55 13.87 3.90
CA THR A 26 9.50 12.95 5.05
C THR A 26 10.03 11.57 4.70
N ASN A 27 9.90 11.14 3.45
CA ASN A 27 10.36 9.83 2.98
C ASN A 27 11.87 9.77 2.70
N LEU A 28 12.54 10.94 2.69
CA LEU A 28 14.02 10.99 2.70
C LEU A 28 14.58 10.47 4.03
N ILE A 29 13.89 10.79 5.13
CA ILE A 29 14.31 10.43 6.49
C ILE A 29 13.82 9.03 6.86
N ARG A 30 12.56 8.71 6.50
CA ARG A 30 11.91 7.44 6.85
C ARG A 30 11.46 6.70 5.60
N PHE A 31 12.33 5.89 5.02
CA PHE A 31 12.01 5.14 3.82
C PHE A 31 11.11 3.91 4.08
N ASN A 32 11.10 3.36 5.28
CA ASN A 32 10.27 2.23 5.71
C ASN A 32 10.30 1.03 4.73
N PHE A 33 11.51 0.70 4.24
CA PHE A 33 11.70 -0.35 3.24
C PHE A 33 11.97 -1.70 3.91
N HIS A 34 11.16 -2.71 3.56
CA HIS A 34 11.27 -4.05 4.11
C HIS A 34 11.11 -5.11 3.02
N ARG A 35 11.86 -6.18 3.16
CA ARG A 35 11.68 -7.40 2.37
C ARG A 35 10.57 -8.25 3.01
N ILE A 36 9.60 -8.70 2.21
CA ILE A 36 8.49 -9.56 2.63
C ILE A 36 8.83 -11.02 2.34
N SER A 37 9.41 -11.27 1.16
CA SER A 37 9.87 -12.58 0.71
C SER A 37 11.07 -12.42 -0.22
N ASP A 38 11.52 -13.49 -0.85
CA ASP A 38 12.55 -13.49 -1.90
C ASP A 38 12.17 -12.65 -3.13
N GLU A 39 10.87 -12.54 -3.42
CA GLU A 39 10.33 -11.91 -4.62
C GLU A 39 9.43 -10.69 -4.34
N ALA A 40 9.29 -10.23 -3.07
CA ALA A 40 8.41 -9.12 -2.75
C ALA A 40 8.99 -8.19 -1.68
N PHE A 41 8.76 -6.88 -1.90
CA PHE A 41 9.22 -5.80 -1.02
C PHE A 41 8.09 -4.81 -0.76
N ARG A 42 8.16 -4.11 0.37
CA ARG A 42 7.24 -3.01 0.73
C ARG A 42 8.00 -1.79 1.21
N SER A 43 7.41 -0.59 1.03
CA SER A 43 7.98 0.63 1.59
C SER A 43 6.99 1.79 1.70
N SER A 44 7.48 2.92 2.25
CA SER A 44 6.89 4.23 1.98
C SER A 44 7.13 4.61 0.51
N GLN A 45 6.48 5.69 0.06
CA GLN A 45 6.65 6.24 -1.27
C GLN A 45 8.13 6.63 -1.51
N PRO A 46 8.84 6.02 -2.49
CA PRO A 46 10.26 6.28 -2.69
C PRO A 46 10.51 7.64 -3.36
N THR A 47 11.65 8.22 -3.09
CA THR A 47 12.18 9.25 -3.99
C THR A 47 12.66 8.61 -5.30
N MET A 48 12.81 9.41 -6.36
CA MET A 48 13.26 8.88 -7.67
C MET A 48 14.66 8.29 -7.62
N TRP A 49 15.51 8.76 -6.71
CA TRP A 49 16.83 8.18 -6.47
C TRP A 49 16.75 6.80 -5.78
N GLN A 50 15.92 6.70 -4.71
CA GLN A 50 15.65 5.44 -4.02
C GLN A 50 15.03 4.42 -4.99
N LEU A 51 14.07 4.86 -5.82
CA LEU A 51 13.44 4.00 -6.83
C LEU A 51 14.48 3.41 -7.77
N ARG A 52 15.32 4.23 -8.39
CA ARG A 52 16.40 3.75 -9.28
C ARG A 52 17.34 2.76 -8.58
N ARG A 53 17.75 3.09 -7.35
CA ARG A 53 18.68 2.26 -6.59
C ARG A 53 18.08 0.91 -6.23
N ILE A 54 16.83 0.88 -5.73
CA ILE A 54 16.17 -0.35 -5.29
C ILE A 54 15.83 -1.25 -6.47
N VAL A 55 15.29 -0.67 -7.56
CA VAL A 55 14.99 -1.42 -8.79
C VAL A 55 16.24 -2.15 -9.28
N LYS A 56 17.38 -1.45 -9.41
CA LYS A 56 18.63 -2.05 -9.86
C LYS A 56 19.19 -3.08 -8.88
N LYS A 57 19.13 -2.78 -7.57
CA LYS A 57 19.69 -3.65 -6.53
C LYS A 57 18.94 -4.99 -6.41
N HIS A 58 17.63 -4.96 -6.55
CA HIS A 58 16.76 -6.12 -6.30
C HIS A 58 16.13 -6.70 -7.56
N GLY A 59 16.44 -6.16 -8.73
CA GLY A 59 15.91 -6.64 -10.01
C GLY A 59 14.40 -6.48 -10.13
N ILE A 60 13.82 -5.44 -9.51
CA ILE A 60 12.37 -5.24 -9.48
C ILE A 60 11.81 -5.17 -10.90
N LYS A 61 10.76 -5.93 -11.17
CA LYS A 61 10.05 -5.97 -12.45
C LYS A 61 8.75 -5.19 -12.43
N THR A 62 8.03 -5.23 -11.29
CA THR A 62 6.76 -4.53 -11.13
C THR A 62 6.73 -3.70 -9.87
N ILE A 63 6.28 -2.45 -9.97
CA ILE A 63 5.98 -1.58 -8.85
C ILE A 63 4.47 -1.49 -8.69
N LEU A 64 3.96 -1.73 -7.48
CA LEU A 64 2.56 -1.59 -7.12
C LEU A 64 2.37 -0.28 -6.34
N ASN A 65 1.83 0.73 -7.00
CA ASN A 65 1.46 1.99 -6.37
C ASN A 65 0.07 1.85 -5.73
N LEU A 66 0.03 1.67 -4.41
CA LEU A 66 -1.20 1.45 -3.64
C LEU A 66 -1.99 2.74 -3.35
N LYS A 67 -1.55 3.87 -3.88
CA LYS A 67 -2.27 5.15 -3.84
C LYS A 67 -3.20 5.33 -5.05
N GLY A 68 -3.06 4.46 -6.05
CA GLY A 68 -3.74 4.60 -7.33
C GLY A 68 -3.11 5.62 -8.27
N ALA A 69 -3.60 5.67 -9.48
CA ALA A 69 -3.21 6.69 -10.46
C ALA A 69 -3.70 8.07 -10.02
N ASN A 70 -2.81 9.05 -10.03
CA ASN A 70 -3.17 10.45 -9.76
C ASN A 70 -2.50 11.39 -10.77
N PRO A 71 -3.12 11.67 -11.92
CA PRO A 71 -2.58 12.55 -12.93
C PRO A 71 -2.32 14.00 -12.45
N GLY A 72 -2.91 14.40 -11.33
CA GLY A 72 -2.66 15.69 -10.66
C GLY A 72 -1.46 15.71 -9.73
N SER A 73 -0.85 14.56 -9.43
CA SER A 73 0.33 14.45 -8.57
C SER A 73 1.62 14.58 -9.37
N ALA A 74 2.48 15.49 -8.93
CA ALA A 74 3.82 15.65 -9.51
C ALA A 74 4.68 14.41 -9.24
N TYR A 75 4.55 13.82 -8.05
CA TYR A 75 5.25 12.60 -7.70
C TYR A 75 4.86 11.45 -8.65
N TRP A 76 3.56 11.22 -8.84
CA TRP A 76 3.08 10.15 -9.72
C TRP A 76 3.59 10.32 -11.17
N ALA A 77 3.65 11.57 -11.65
CA ALA A 77 4.21 11.85 -12.97
C ALA A 77 5.70 11.47 -13.08
N PHE A 78 6.49 11.80 -12.05
CA PHE A 78 7.90 11.41 -11.97
C PHE A 78 8.09 9.90 -11.81
N GLU A 79 7.27 9.24 -10.99
CA GLU A 79 7.33 7.80 -10.79
C GLU A 79 7.07 7.06 -12.09
N ARG A 80 6.01 7.42 -12.81
CA ARG A 80 5.67 6.84 -14.10
C ARG A 80 6.83 7.00 -15.11
N GLU A 81 7.33 8.24 -15.27
CA GLU A 81 8.47 8.50 -16.16
C GLU A 81 9.70 7.68 -15.76
N GLN A 82 9.95 7.52 -14.47
CA GLN A 82 11.10 6.76 -13.98
C GLN A 82 10.93 5.25 -14.20
N CYS A 83 9.74 4.71 -14.03
CA CYS A 83 9.44 3.31 -14.33
C CYS A 83 9.62 3.02 -15.82
N GLU A 84 9.11 3.89 -16.71
CA GLU A 84 9.30 3.80 -18.16
C GLU A 84 10.79 3.75 -18.53
N LYS A 85 11.60 4.66 -17.95
CA LYS A 85 13.06 4.71 -18.20
C LYS A 85 13.83 3.47 -17.71
N LEU A 86 13.29 2.78 -16.70
CA LEU A 86 13.92 1.59 -16.12
C LEU A 86 13.38 0.29 -16.71
N GLY A 87 12.38 0.34 -17.59
CA GLY A 87 11.71 -0.84 -18.11
C GLY A 87 10.94 -1.62 -17.03
N VAL A 88 10.40 -0.92 -16.03
CA VAL A 88 9.64 -1.50 -14.90
C VAL A 88 8.17 -1.23 -15.09
N THR A 89 7.34 -2.24 -14.91
CA THR A 89 5.88 -2.10 -14.98
C THR A 89 5.35 -1.37 -13.73
N LEU A 90 4.61 -0.27 -13.94
CA LEU A 90 3.91 0.44 -12.87
C LEU A 90 2.42 0.05 -12.87
N VAL A 91 1.99 -0.66 -11.85
CA VAL A 91 0.58 -1.03 -11.62
C VAL A 91 0.00 -0.12 -10.55
N ASN A 92 -1.04 0.62 -10.91
CA ASN A 92 -1.74 1.49 -9.96
C ASN A 92 -2.94 0.76 -9.36
N VAL A 93 -2.88 0.54 -8.06
CA VAL A 93 -3.94 -0.10 -7.27
C VAL A 93 -4.48 0.89 -6.26
N SER A 94 -5.78 1.16 -6.29
CA SER A 94 -6.39 2.07 -5.34
C SER A 94 -6.93 1.31 -4.14
N ILE A 95 -6.26 1.47 -2.98
CA ILE A 95 -6.79 1.00 -1.69
C ILE A 95 -7.01 2.22 -0.80
N TYR A 96 -8.23 2.36 -0.30
CA TYR A 96 -8.54 3.43 0.66
C TYR A 96 -7.93 3.10 2.02
N SER A 97 -7.36 4.12 2.68
CA SER A 97 -6.78 3.97 4.02
C SER A 97 -7.81 4.06 5.14
N ARG A 98 -9.01 4.53 4.83
CA ARG A 98 -10.09 4.81 5.80
C ARG A 98 -11.33 3.92 5.62
N SER A 99 -11.25 2.88 4.82
CA SER A 99 -12.34 1.94 4.59
C SER A 99 -11.79 0.54 4.40
N VAL A 100 -12.49 -0.46 4.90
CA VAL A 100 -12.10 -1.85 4.65
C VAL A 100 -12.23 -2.19 3.18
N PRO A 101 -11.40 -3.10 2.65
CA PRO A 101 -11.50 -3.52 1.25
C PRO A 101 -12.83 -4.24 1.00
N ASP A 102 -13.49 -3.90 -0.09
CA ASP A 102 -14.60 -4.67 -0.62
C ASP A 102 -14.11 -5.93 -1.35
N ALA A 103 -15.03 -6.83 -1.68
CA ALA A 103 -14.73 -8.08 -2.37
C ALA A 103 -14.02 -7.84 -3.71
N GLU A 104 -14.39 -6.77 -4.44
CA GLU A 104 -13.77 -6.44 -5.72
C GLU A 104 -12.29 -6.07 -5.56
N ARG A 105 -11.92 -5.34 -4.50
CA ARG A 105 -10.51 -5.03 -4.19
C ARG A 105 -9.72 -6.24 -3.74
N ILE A 106 -10.34 -7.15 -2.99
CA ILE A 106 -9.70 -8.45 -2.64
C ILE A 106 -9.46 -9.28 -3.90
N ARG A 107 -10.45 -9.35 -4.79
CA ARG A 107 -10.33 -10.04 -6.10
C ARG A 107 -9.25 -9.39 -6.96
N GLN A 108 -9.24 -8.06 -7.06
CA GLN A 108 -8.22 -7.32 -7.79
C GLN A 108 -6.81 -7.59 -7.25
N ALA A 109 -6.63 -7.63 -5.92
CA ALA A 109 -5.34 -7.96 -5.32
C ALA A 109 -4.88 -9.36 -5.70
N LYS A 110 -5.77 -10.37 -5.60
CA LYS A 110 -5.47 -11.74 -6.02
C LYS A 110 -5.03 -11.78 -7.49
N ASN A 111 -5.80 -11.18 -8.41
CA ASN A 111 -5.50 -11.15 -9.84
C ASN A 111 -4.16 -10.45 -10.14
N VAL A 112 -3.86 -9.34 -9.45
CA VAL A 112 -2.58 -8.64 -9.58
C VAL A 112 -1.43 -9.59 -9.20
N PHE A 113 -1.50 -10.27 -8.06
CA PHE A 113 -0.44 -11.20 -7.64
C PHE A 113 -0.28 -12.42 -8.54
N GLU A 114 -1.30 -12.80 -9.29
CA GLU A 114 -1.24 -13.90 -10.25
C GLU A 114 -0.69 -13.47 -11.63
N SER A 115 -0.84 -12.19 -12.01
CA SER A 115 -0.56 -11.71 -13.35
C SER A 115 0.72 -10.89 -13.50
N VAL A 116 1.25 -10.31 -12.42
CA VAL A 116 2.44 -9.44 -12.50
C VAL A 116 3.75 -10.19 -12.61
N GLU A 117 4.73 -9.55 -13.21
CA GLU A 117 6.11 -10.07 -13.27
C GLU A 117 6.86 -9.77 -11.96
N TYR A 118 7.50 -10.78 -11.39
CA TYR A 118 8.29 -10.69 -10.15
C TYR A 118 9.78 -10.48 -10.42
N PRO A 119 10.54 -9.87 -9.47
CA PRO A 119 10.16 -9.40 -8.14
C PRO A 119 9.28 -8.16 -8.15
N ILE A 120 8.35 -8.05 -7.17
CA ILE A 120 7.47 -6.90 -7.00
C ILE A 120 7.90 -6.00 -5.85
N TRP A 121 7.58 -4.72 -5.99
CA TRP A 121 7.74 -3.74 -4.91
C TRP A 121 6.47 -2.92 -4.73
N MET A 122 5.82 -3.07 -3.59
CA MET A 122 4.59 -2.34 -3.25
C MET A 122 4.88 -1.15 -2.33
N HIS A 123 4.25 -0.02 -2.61
CA HIS A 123 4.35 1.14 -1.74
C HIS A 123 3.03 1.91 -1.61
N CYS A 124 2.89 2.59 -0.48
CA CYS A 124 1.88 3.64 -0.29
C CYS A 124 2.58 4.94 0.14
N LYS A 125 1.95 5.86 0.87
CA LYS A 125 2.63 7.07 1.33
C LYS A 125 3.65 6.79 2.44
N ALA A 126 3.22 6.19 3.56
CA ALA A 126 4.04 5.91 4.74
C ALA A 126 4.61 4.48 4.79
N GLY A 127 4.15 3.58 3.93
CA GLY A 127 4.56 2.18 3.95
C GLY A 127 4.00 1.37 5.13
N ALA A 128 3.04 1.90 5.87
CA ALA A 128 2.48 1.29 7.08
C ALA A 128 1.18 0.53 6.78
N ASP A 129 0.10 1.25 6.50
CA ASP A 129 -1.26 0.73 6.53
C ASP A 129 -1.64 0.02 5.22
N ARG A 130 -1.74 0.76 4.10
CA ARG A 130 -2.06 0.19 2.78
C ARG A 130 -1.02 -0.83 2.33
N ALA A 131 0.28 -0.54 2.55
CA ALA A 131 1.35 -1.50 2.28
C ALA A 131 1.27 -2.71 3.22
N GLY A 132 0.78 -2.55 4.44
CA GLY A 132 0.56 -3.63 5.41
C GLY A 132 -0.52 -4.59 4.96
N ILE A 133 -1.72 -4.09 4.71
CA ILE A 133 -2.83 -4.94 4.25
C ILE A 133 -2.49 -5.63 2.92
N TYR A 134 -1.87 -4.91 1.96
CA TYR A 134 -1.53 -5.50 0.67
C TYR A 134 -0.43 -6.56 0.76
N ALA A 135 0.54 -6.38 1.65
CA ALA A 135 1.55 -7.37 1.96
C ALA A 135 0.96 -8.62 2.65
N THR A 136 -0.05 -8.44 3.51
CA THR A 136 -0.82 -9.56 4.10
C THR A 136 -1.55 -10.35 3.01
N LEU A 137 -2.24 -9.66 2.09
CA LEU A 137 -2.93 -10.30 0.97
C LEU A 137 -1.95 -11.02 0.03
N TYR A 138 -0.76 -10.43 -0.23
CA TYR A 138 0.29 -11.11 -0.99
C TYR A 138 0.73 -12.41 -0.32
N GLN A 139 1.01 -12.39 0.97
CA GLN A 139 1.41 -13.59 1.70
C GLN A 139 0.30 -14.65 1.68
N TYR A 140 -0.94 -14.24 1.85
CA TYR A 140 -2.09 -15.15 1.80
C TYR A 140 -2.32 -15.75 0.41
N PHE A 141 -2.46 -14.92 -0.63
CA PHE A 141 -2.80 -15.41 -1.96
C PHE A 141 -1.64 -16.06 -2.69
N ARG A 142 -0.44 -15.48 -2.61
CA ARG A 142 0.73 -15.93 -3.37
C ARG A 142 1.58 -16.95 -2.63
N LYS A 143 1.86 -16.71 -1.36
CA LYS A 143 2.73 -17.57 -0.54
C LYS A 143 1.97 -18.63 0.25
N LYS A 144 0.63 -18.59 0.25
CA LYS A 144 -0.25 -19.50 0.98
C LYS A 144 -0.01 -19.47 2.51
N ILE A 145 0.46 -18.34 3.02
CA ILE A 145 0.66 -18.12 4.46
C ILE A 145 -0.70 -17.71 5.07
N PRO A 146 -1.15 -18.36 6.14
CA PRO A 146 -2.37 -17.97 6.84
C PRO A 146 -2.32 -16.50 7.30
N ILE A 147 -3.46 -15.81 7.27
CA ILE A 147 -3.53 -14.38 7.66
C ILE A 147 -3.00 -14.16 9.07
N ALA A 148 -3.28 -15.08 10.00
CA ALA A 148 -2.79 -15.01 11.37
C ALA A 148 -1.25 -14.97 11.48
N GLU A 149 -0.55 -15.54 10.51
CA GLU A 149 0.91 -15.63 10.48
C GLU A 149 1.57 -14.52 9.65
N ALA A 150 0.81 -13.84 8.81
CA ALA A 150 1.35 -12.84 7.86
C ALA A 150 2.08 -11.68 8.56
N GLY A 151 1.56 -11.19 9.69
CA GLY A 151 2.24 -10.25 10.58
C GLY A 151 2.67 -8.92 9.93
N GLN A 152 1.97 -8.43 8.92
CA GLN A 152 2.36 -7.25 8.15
C GLN A 152 1.71 -5.94 8.64
N LEU A 153 0.73 -6.02 9.54
CA LEU A 153 0.07 -4.91 10.21
C LEU A 153 0.60 -4.83 11.66
N LYS A 154 1.78 -4.21 11.84
CA LYS A 154 2.44 -4.09 13.15
C LYS A 154 3.01 -2.67 13.34
N LEU A 155 3.01 -2.20 14.61
CA LEU A 155 3.66 -0.94 14.96
C LEU A 155 5.15 -1.00 14.68
N TRP A 156 5.82 -2.04 15.13
CA TRP A 156 7.24 -2.29 14.84
C TRP A 156 7.39 -3.52 13.93
N PRO A 157 8.16 -3.42 12.83
CA PRO A 157 8.95 -2.26 12.37
C PRO A 157 8.20 -1.32 11.43
N PHE A 158 6.91 -1.59 11.06
CA PHE A 158 6.25 -0.96 9.92
C PHE A 158 5.56 0.37 10.25
N GLY A 159 5.30 0.62 11.52
CA GLY A 159 4.64 1.84 11.99
C GLY A 159 3.11 1.81 11.87
N HIS A 160 2.47 0.68 11.64
CA HIS A 160 1.02 0.57 11.65
C HIS A 160 0.46 0.72 13.07
N ILE A 161 -0.54 1.59 13.24
CA ILE A 161 -1.15 1.88 14.54
C ILE A 161 -2.54 1.27 14.57
N ARG A 162 -2.69 0.12 15.26
CA ARG A 162 -3.94 -0.64 15.33
C ARG A 162 -5.14 0.15 15.89
N HIS A 163 -4.92 1.07 16.82
CA HIS A 163 -5.99 1.86 17.41
C HIS A 163 -6.32 3.15 16.65
N SER A 164 -5.72 3.37 15.49
CA SER A 164 -6.03 4.48 14.59
C SER A 164 -7.18 4.14 13.62
N SER A 165 -7.56 5.09 12.78
CA SER A 165 -8.52 4.88 11.69
C SER A 165 -8.14 3.72 10.76
N ALA A 166 -6.83 3.43 10.60
CA ALA A 166 -6.33 2.33 9.79
C ALA A 166 -6.45 0.94 10.45
N GLY A 167 -6.69 0.86 11.76
CA GLY A 167 -6.86 -0.41 12.48
C GLY A 167 -8.11 -1.18 12.08
N LYS A 168 -9.00 -0.58 11.28
CA LYS A 168 -10.10 -1.31 10.64
C LYS A 168 -9.61 -2.43 9.71
N PHE A 169 -8.38 -2.37 9.20
CA PHE A 169 -7.77 -3.49 8.47
C PHE A 169 -7.54 -4.70 9.36
N ASP A 170 -7.04 -4.47 10.59
CA ASP A 170 -6.88 -5.54 11.58
C ASP A 170 -8.24 -6.14 11.92
N HIS A 171 -9.23 -5.28 12.22
CA HIS A 171 -10.58 -5.71 12.57
C HIS A 171 -11.23 -6.54 11.45
N TYR A 172 -11.10 -6.10 10.20
CA TYR A 172 -11.60 -6.84 9.03
C TYR A 172 -10.97 -8.25 8.93
N LEU A 173 -9.66 -8.34 9.08
CA LEU A 173 -8.96 -9.61 9.03
C LEU A 173 -9.28 -10.50 10.23
N GLU A 174 -9.50 -9.93 11.41
CA GLU A 174 -9.92 -10.66 12.61
C GLU A 174 -11.32 -11.25 12.49
N LEU A 175 -12.26 -10.51 11.88
CA LEU A 175 -13.60 -11.03 11.58
C LEU A 175 -13.53 -12.22 10.62
N TYR A 176 -12.71 -12.13 9.57
CA TYR A 176 -12.47 -13.28 8.69
C TYR A 176 -11.88 -14.48 9.45
N GLN A 177 -10.84 -14.25 10.25
CA GLN A 177 -10.20 -15.33 11.01
C GLN A 177 -11.16 -15.96 12.04
N ALA A 178 -12.05 -15.17 12.64
CA ALA A 178 -13.07 -15.69 13.54
C ALA A 178 -14.08 -16.58 12.79
N TYR A 179 -14.53 -16.12 11.62
CA TYR A 179 -15.44 -16.91 10.77
C TYR A 179 -14.79 -18.22 10.26
N GLN A 180 -13.52 -18.13 9.87
CA GLN A 180 -12.76 -19.28 9.34
C GLN A 180 -12.57 -20.42 10.35
N LYS A 181 -12.66 -20.16 11.66
CA LYS A 181 -12.58 -21.23 12.68
C LYS A 181 -13.71 -22.25 12.56
N ASP A 182 -14.90 -21.75 12.23
CA ASP A 182 -16.11 -22.59 12.07
C ASP A 182 -16.32 -23.02 10.61
N HIS A 183 -15.64 -22.33 9.66
CA HIS A 183 -15.75 -22.54 8.22
C HIS A 183 -14.35 -22.59 7.56
N PRO A 184 -13.54 -23.64 7.86
CA PRO A 184 -12.14 -23.70 7.43
C PRO A 184 -11.95 -23.80 5.90
N GLU A 185 -12.97 -24.24 5.17
CA GLU A 185 -12.99 -24.34 3.71
C GLU A 185 -13.17 -22.98 3.02
N VAL A 186 -13.74 -21.97 3.73
CA VAL A 186 -14.08 -20.68 3.13
C VAL A 186 -12.85 -19.78 3.07
N GLY A 187 -12.44 -19.42 1.86
CA GLY A 187 -11.33 -18.49 1.62
C GLY A 187 -11.72 -17.02 1.82
N LEU A 188 -10.70 -16.15 2.01
CA LEU A 188 -10.91 -14.71 2.26
C LEU A 188 -11.76 -14.04 1.16
N LEU A 189 -11.55 -14.39 -0.11
CA LEU A 189 -12.31 -13.77 -1.20
C LEU A 189 -13.77 -14.19 -1.14
N GLU A 190 -14.03 -15.47 -0.95
CA GLU A 190 -15.39 -16.01 -0.84
C GLU A 190 -16.14 -15.44 0.37
N TRP A 191 -15.45 -15.32 1.53
CA TRP A 191 -15.99 -14.64 2.69
C TRP A 191 -16.31 -13.17 2.42
N ALA A 192 -15.43 -12.46 1.72
CA ALA A 192 -15.63 -11.05 1.37
C ALA A 192 -16.81 -10.84 0.40
N GLU A 193 -17.08 -11.84 -0.47
CA GLU A 193 -18.16 -11.80 -1.44
C GLU A 193 -19.53 -12.14 -0.85
N ASN A 194 -19.57 -13.13 0.07
CA ASN A 194 -20.82 -13.78 0.47
C ASN A 194 -21.21 -13.52 1.91
N VAL A 195 -20.27 -13.08 2.78
CA VAL A 195 -20.49 -12.97 4.24
C VAL A 195 -20.22 -11.58 4.76
N ALA A 196 -19.13 -10.93 4.33
CA ALA A 196 -18.71 -9.66 4.87
C ALA A 196 -19.65 -8.52 4.49
N ASP A 197 -20.27 -7.88 5.48
CA ASP A 197 -20.96 -6.60 5.32
C ASP A 197 -19.95 -5.46 5.57
N ARG A 198 -19.34 -4.98 4.48
CA ARG A 198 -18.33 -3.91 4.52
C ARG A 198 -18.81 -2.66 5.24
N ASP A 199 -20.02 -2.21 4.93
CA ASP A 199 -20.54 -0.96 5.47
C ASP A 199 -20.86 -1.09 6.96
N LYS A 200 -21.29 -2.27 7.40
CA LYS A 200 -21.45 -2.60 8.81
C LYS A 200 -20.10 -2.60 9.53
N ILE A 201 -19.08 -3.27 8.99
CA ILE A 201 -17.73 -3.34 9.55
C ILE A 201 -17.11 -1.92 9.66
N ASP A 202 -17.26 -1.09 8.63
CA ASP A 202 -16.76 0.30 8.65
C ASP A 202 -17.48 1.17 9.70
N ARG A 203 -18.79 0.96 9.93
CA ARG A 203 -19.56 1.70 10.96
C ARG A 203 -19.25 1.24 12.39
N GLU A 204 -19.08 -0.06 12.58
CA GLU A 204 -18.86 -0.65 13.91
C GLU A 204 -17.43 -0.43 14.42
N TYR A 205 -16.47 -0.20 13.53
CA TYR A 205 -15.11 0.06 13.97
C TYR A 205 -14.97 1.44 14.61
N GLN A 206 -14.63 1.46 15.90
CA GLN A 206 -14.35 2.68 16.66
C GLN A 206 -12.84 2.84 16.85
N SER A 207 -12.27 3.89 16.27
CA SER A 207 -10.86 4.21 16.46
C SER A 207 -10.62 5.05 17.71
N GLY A 208 -9.46 4.90 18.35
CA GLY A 208 -9.03 5.79 19.43
C GLY A 208 -8.75 7.20 18.90
N GLY A 209 -9.41 8.23 19.45
CA GLY A 209 -9.30 9.61 18.94
C GLY A 209 -7.86 10.14 18.89
N LEU A 210 -7.04 9.91 19.93
CA LEU A 210 -5.63 10.32 19.95
C LEU A 210 -4.79 9.56 18.91
N ALA A 211 -5.00 8.24 18.77
CA ALA A 211 -4.27 7.42 17.81
C ALA A 211 -4.62 7.82 16.38
N SER A 212 -5.88 8.14 16.09
CA SER A 212 -6.33 8.66 14.80
C SER A 212 -5.73 10.03 14.50
N PHE A 213 -5.73 10.94 15.48
CA PHE A 213 -5.12 12.25 15.33
C PHE A 213 -3.61 12.16 15.00
N ILE A 214 -2.88 11.28 15.70
CA ILE A 214 -1.46 11.05 15.41
C ILE A 214 -1.27 10.48 14.00
N ASN A 215 -2.07 9.50 13.62
CA ASN A 215 -1.97 8.86 12.31
C ASN A 215 -2.29 9.81 11.15
N ASP A 216 -3.38 10.54 11.28
CA ASP A 216 -3.97 11.31 10.18
C ASP A 216 -3.38 12.73 10.09
N TYR A 217 -3.09 13.37 11.23
CA TYR A 217 -2.62 14.74 11.30
C TYR A 217 -1.10 14.88 11.43
N LEU A 218 -0.49 14.22 12.40
CA LEU A 218 0.95 14.38 12.66
C LEU A 218 1.80 13.61 11.65
N LEU A 219 1.40 12.38 11.31
CA LEU A 219 2.14 11.55 10.37
C LEU A 219 1.71 11.76 8.92
N ARG A 220 0.62 12.49 8.68
CA ARG A 220 0.08 12.83 7.35
C ARG A 220 0.17 11.67 6.37
N ARG A 221 -0.36 10.52 6.76
CA ARG A 221 -0.23 9.25 6.02
C ARG A 221 -1.14 9.10 4.81
N GLU A 222 -1.97 10.11 4.57
CA GLU A 222 -2.89 10.16 3.43
C GLU A 222 -2.39 11.04 2.30
#